data_116de3c007e389f3724050fefefd9d2d
#
_entry.id   116de3c007e389f3724050fefefd9d2d
#
_cell.length_a   1.000
_cell.length_b   1.000
_cell.length_c   1.000
_cell.angle_alpha   90.00
_cell.angle_beta   90.00
_cell.angle_gamma   90.00
#
_symmetry.space_group_name_H-M   'P 1'
#
loop_
_entity.id
_entity.type
_entity.pdbx_description
1 polymer ?
#
loop_
_entity_poly.entity_id
_entity_poly.type
_entity_poly.pdbx_seq_one_letter_code
_entity_poly.pdbx_strand_id
1 'polypeptide(L)'
;LKTHGPLKDVVQKKTLKDNATLFFAFTVFYAYIHFSQYFLIWNASIPEETFWYVKREQGPWWWVGMLIIFGHFFVPFLALLRQDVKVRSEVMITVAVLAWFIHFCDMSYNIMPLIHESSGWMELIWIDLGCLLLMGGCLSIAFLYFFKTIMVRVKNILSLSYIPINSTTFFPRYAKNPI
;
A
#
# COMPACT_ATOMS: atom_id res chain seq x y z
N LEU A 1 7.96 -1.09 -15.94
CA LEU A 1 8.89 -1.67 -14.92
C LEU A 1 9.22 -3.14 -15.24
N LYS A 2 8.29 -3.92 -15.80
CA LYS A 2 8.48 -5.35 -16.10
C LYS A 2 9.23 -5.58 -17.43
N THR A 3 9.18 -4.65 -18.36
CA THR A 3 9.78 -4.79 -19.70
C THR A 3 11.05 -3.97 -19.90
N HIS A 4 11.21 -2.86 -19.19
CA HIS A 4 12.34 -1.93 -19.34
C HIS A 4 12.74 -1.31 -18.00
N GLY A 5 13.48 -2.04 -17.13
CA GLY A 5 13.91 -1.49 -15.87
C GLY A 5 14.91 -2.38 -15.11
N PRO A 6 15.58 -1.84 -14.08
CA PRO A 6 16.61 -2.56 -13.31
C PRO A 6 16.06 -3.76 -12.52
N LEU A 7 14.73 -3.89 -12.42
CA LEU A 7 14.05 -4.97 -11.68
C LEU A 7 13.50 -6.08 -12.59
N LYS A 8 13.82 -6.05 -13.90
CA LYS A 8 13.30 -7.01 -14.88
C LYS A 8 13.59 -8.46 -14.50
N ASP A 9 14.77 -8.72 -14.00
CA ASP A 9 15.25 -10.08 -13.70
C ASP A 9 14.86 -10.54 -12.28
N VAL A 10 14.48 -9.59 -11.41
CA VAL A 10 14.12 -9.87 -10.00
C VAL A 10 12.62 -10.13 -9.85
N VAL A 11 11.76 -9.43 -10.60
CA VAL A 11 10.30 -9.56 -10.49
C VAL A 11 9.79 -10.73 -11.35
N GLN A 12 9.80 -11.90 -10.78
CA GLN A 12 9.24 -13.10 -11.39
C GLN A 12 7.70 -13.15 -11.25
N LYS A 13 7.05 -13.96 -12.10
CA LYS A 13 5.59 -14.21 -12.01
C LYS A 13 5.18 -14.76 -10.64
N LYS A 14 6.05 -15.52 -9.98
CA LYS A 14 5.84 -16.05 -8.64
C LYS A 14 5.71 -14.92 -7.61
N THR A 15 6.65 -13.98 -7.60
CA THR A 15 6.62 -12.81 -6.70
C THR A 15 5.34 -11.99 -6.85
N LEU A 16 4.86 -11.79 -8.10
CA LEU A 16 3.62 -11.09 -8.37
C LEU A 16 2.41 -11.84 -7.80
N LYS A 17 2.39 -13.17 -7.96
CA LYS A 17 1.34 -14.03 -7.41
C LYS A 17 1.32 -14.02 -5.88
N ASP A 18 2.49 -14.03 -5.25
CA ASP A 18 2.62 -14.02 -3.79
C ASP A 18 2.12 -12.68 -3.22
N ASN A 19 2.51 -11.55 -3.82
CA ASN A 19 2.01 -10.23 -3.46
C ASN A 19 0.49 -10.10 -3.67
N ALA A 20 -0.05 -10.63 -4.76
CA ALA A 20 -1.48 -10.64 -5.03
C ALA A 20 -2.25 -11.48 -4.00
N THR A 21 -1.67 -12.59 -3.54
CA THR A 21 -2.27 -13.44 -2.51
C THR A 21 -2.26 -12.74 -1.16
N LEU A 22 -1.18 -12.04 -0.83
CA LEU A 22 -1.10 -11.22 0.37
C LEU A 22 -2.12 -10.07 0.34
N PHE A 23 -2.24 -9.38 -0.79
CA PHE A 23 -3.25 -8.34 -0.97
C PHE A 23 -4.68 -8.89 -0.81
N PHE A 24 -4.97 -10.05 -1.38
CA PHE A 24 -6.26 -10.73 -1.20
C PHE A 24 -6.53 -11.03 0.29
N ALA A 25 -5.54 -11.54 1.01
CA ALA A 25 -5.68 -11.84 2.44
C ALA A 25 -5.99 -10.57 3.26
N PHE A 26 -5.29 -9.46 2.98
CA PHE A 26 -5.58 -8.18 3.63
C PHE A 26 -6.95 -7.60 3.26
N THR A 27 -7.43 -7.80 2.03
CA THR A 27 -8.79 -7.39 1.62
C THR A 27 -9.85 -8.12 2.44
N VAL A 28 -9.69 -9.43 2.63
CA VAL A 28 -10.62 -10.23 3.47
C VAL A 28 -10.53 -9.82 4.93
N PHE A 29 -9.32 -9.60 5.43
CA PHE A 29 -9.09 -9.18 6.81
C PHE A 29 -9.69 -7.80 7.11
N TYR A 30 -9.56 -6.85 6.18
CA TYR A 30 -10.20 -5.54 6.26
C TYR A 30 -11.72 -5.67 6.39
N ALA A 31 -12.35 -6.45 5.52
CA ALA A 31 -13.79 -6.68 5.55
C ALA A 31 -14.23 -7.33 6.87
N TYR A 32 -13.47 -8.29 7.37
CA TYR A 32 -13.75 -8.95 8.65
C TYR A 32 -13.72 -7.94 9.80
N ILE A 33 -12.72 -7.08 9.90
CA ILE A 33 -12.62 -6.08 10.97
C ILE A 33 -13.78 -5.09 10.90
N HIS A 34 -14.07 -4.52 9.73
CA HIS A 34 -15.15 -3.55 9.57
C HIS A 34 -16.52 -4.16 9.85
N PHE A 35 -16.78 -5.36 9.35
CA PHE A 35 -18.02 -6.06 9.64
C PHE A 35 -18.17 -6.40 11.12
N SER A 36 -17.11 -6.90 11.76
CA SER A 36 -17.12 -7.24 13.19
C SER A 36 -17.38 -6.01 14.06
N GLN A 37 -16.74 -4.88 13.74
CA GLN A 37 -16.96 -3.62 14.44
C GLN A 37 -18.42 -3.16 14.32
N TYR A 38 -18.94 -3.12 13.11
CA TYR A 38 -20.33 -2.78 12.84
C TYR A 38 -21.29 -3.69 13.61
N PHE A 39 -21.09 -4.99 13.50
CA PHE A 39 -21.93 -6.00 14.16
C PHE A 39 -21.90 -5.87 15.69
N LEU A 40 -20.75 -5.69 16.30
CA LEU A 40 -20.61 -5.55 17.75
C LEU A 40 -21.29 -4.29 18.27
N ILE A 41 -21.11 -3.15 17.61
CA ILE A 41 -21.71 -1.87 18.02
C ILE A 41 -23.24 -1.93 17.95
N TRP A 42 -23.80 -2.50 16.86
CA TRP A 42 -25.24 -2.66 16.76
C TRP A 42 -25.81 -3.67 17.76
N ASN A 43 -25.11 -4.77 18.05
CA ASN A 43 -25.56 -5.73 19.07
C ASN A 43 -25.48 -5.18 20.49
N ALA A 44 -24.44 -4.40 20.81
CA ALA A 44 -24.28 -3.77 22.12
C ALA A 44 -25.33 -2.68 22.38
N SER A 45 -25.86 -2.07 21.32
CA SER A 45 -26.89 -1.02 21.37
C SER A 45 -26.57 0.15 22.31
N ILE A 46 -25.28 0.50 22.41
CA ILE A 46 -24.80 1.61 23.23
C ILE A 46 -25.04 2.92 22.47
N PRO A 47 -25.86 3.87 22.97
CA PRO A 47 -26.24 5.08 22.25
C PRO A 47 -25.05 5.92 21.78
N GLU A 48 -23.99 6.02 22.59
CA GLU A 48 -22.79 6.81 22.29
C GLU A 48 -22.02 6.26 21.08
N GLU A 49 -22.04 4.95 20.85
CA GLU A 49 -21.36 4.31 19.75
C GLU A 49 -22.25 4.19 18.51
N THR A 50 -23.53 3.86 18.71
CA THR A 50 -24.52 3.74 17.64
C THR A 50 -24.74 5.07 16.91
N PHE A 51 -24.71 6.19 17.64
CA PHE A 51 -24.79 7.54 17.07
C PHE A 51 -23.77 7.78 15.94
N TRP A 52 -22.58 7.22 16.06
CA TRP A 52 -21.51 7.35 15.06
C TRP A 52 -21.92 6.75 13.70
N TYR A 53 -22.61 5.60 13.70
CA TYR A 53 -23.13 4.97 12.48
C TYR A 53 -24.37 5.68 11.94
N VAL A 54 -25.31 6.02 12.80
CA VAL A 54 -26.55 6.72 12.42
C VAL A 54 -26.27 8.00 11.65
N LYS A 55 -25.27 8.79 12.06
CA LYS A 55 -24.85 10.00 11.33
C LYS A 55 -24.35 9.72 9.92
N ARG A 56 -23.75 8.56 9.68
CA ARG A 56 -23.19 8.18 8.38
C ARG A 56 -24.17 7.49 7.46
N GLU A 57 -25.22 6.93 8.04
CA GLU A 57 -26.32 6.32 7.26
C GLU A 57 -27.26 7.37 6.69
N GLN A 58 -27.18 8.62 7.13
CA GLN A 58 -28.03 9.71 6.65
C GLN A 58 -27.33 10.54 5.59
N GLY A 59 -28.09 10.97 4.57
CA GLY A 59 -27.62 11.90 3.54
C GLY A 59 -26.62 11.31 2.54
N PRO A 60 -25.71 12.15 2.00
CA PRO A 60 -24.77 11.72 0.95
C PRO A 60 -23.71 10.73 1.43
N TRP A 61 -23.43 10.67 2.74
CA TRP A 61 -22.47 9.75 3.33
C TRP A 61 -22.85 8.28 3.18
N TRP A 62 -24.14 8.00 3.08
CA TRP A 62 -24.61 6.65 2.78
C TRP A 62 -24.04 6.11 1.45
N TRP A 63 -24.01 6.94 0.41
CA TRP A 63 -23.40 6.58 -0.89
C TRP A 63 -21.91 6.33 -0.80
N VAL A 64 -21.22 7.13 0.00
CA VAL A 64 -19.78 6.92 0.25
C VAL A 64 -19.55 5.58 0.97
N GLY A 65 -20.37 5.25 1.96
CA GLY A 65 -20.34 3.96 2.64
C GLY A 65 -20.57 2.79 1.67
N MET A 66 -21.54 2.89 0.77
CA MET A 66 -21.75 1.88 -0.28
C MET A 66 -20.56 1.77 -1.23
N LEU A 67 -19.98 2.91 -1.65
CA LEU A 67 -18.78 2.92 -2.47
C LEU A 67 -17.62 2.20 -1.80
N ILE A 68 -17.43 2.38 -0.49
CA ILE A 68 -16.39 1.70 0.29
C ILE A 68 -16.64 0.19 0.32
N ILE A 69 -17.87 -0.25 0.64
CA ILE A 69 -18.21 -1.67 0.71
C ILE A 69 -17.95 -2.35 -0.65
N PHE A 70 -18.49 -1.80 -1.72
CA PHE A 70 -18.36 -2.40 -3.05
C PHE A 70 -16.97 -2.23 -3.63
N GLY A 71 -16.37 -1.06 -3.51
CA GLY A 71 -15.09 -0.73 -4.14
C GLY A 71 -13.88 -1.22 -3.38
N HIS A 72 -13.89 -1.18 -2.04
CA HIS A 72 -12.74 -1.62 -1.24
C HIS A 72 -12.75 -3.12 -0.95
N PHE A 73 -13.91 -3.74 -0.86
CA PHE A 73 -14.00 -5.18 -0.61
C PHE A 73 -14.42 -5.96 -1.84
N PHE A 74 -15.65 -5.78 -2.37
CA PHE A 74 -16.18 -6.66 -3.41
C PHE A 74 -15.36 -6.64 -4.70
N VAL A 75 -14.93 -5.47 -5.18
CA VAL A 75 -14.17 -5.37 -6.44
C VAL A 75 -12.80 -6.05 -6.31
N PRO A 76 -11.94 -5.73 -5.32
CA PRO A 76 -10.67 -6.43 -5.16
C PRO A 76 -10.84 -7.91 -4.84
N PHE A 77 -11.83 -8.29 -4.03
CA PHE A 77 -12.13 -9.67 -3.70
C PHE A 77 -12.43 -10.51 -4.94
N LEU A 78 -13.41 -10.09 -5.75
CA LEU A 78 -13.81 -10.81 -6.96
C LEU A 78 -12.69 -10.82 -8.02
N ALA A 79 -11.97 -9.71 -8.18
CA ALA A 79 -10.85 -9.63 -9.11
C ALA A 79 -9.71 -10.58 -8.71
N LEU A 80 -9.36 -10.61 -7.42
CA LEU A 80 -8.24 -11.40 -6.90
C LEU A 80 -8.61 -12.86 -6.61
N LEU A 81 -9.89 -13.24 -6.66
CA LEU A 81 -10.31 -14.64 -6.55
C LEU A 81 -9.78 -15.47 -7.74
N ARG A 82 -9.68 -14.86 -8.92
CA ARG A 82 -9.18 -15.54 -10.13
C ARG A 82 -7.66 -15.61 -10.13
N GLN A 83 -7.12 -16.81 -10.26
CA GLN A 83 -5.66 -17.04 -10.29
C GLN A 83 -4.97 -16.38 -11.49
N ASP A 84 -5.65 -16.32 -12.65
CA ASP A 84 -5.13 -15.72 -13.88
C ASP A 84 -4.90 -14.21 -13.73
N VAL A 85 -5.74 -13.54 -12.95
CA VAL A 85 -5.64 -12.10 -12.69
C VAL A 85 -4.43 -11.79 -11.80
N LYS A 86 -4.12 -12.64 -10.83
CA LYS A 86 -2.99 -12.48 -9.91
C LYS A 86 -1.63 -12.41 -10.60
N VAL A 87 -1.53 -12.92 -11.81
CA VAL A 87 -0.27 -12.95 -12.58
C VAL A 87 -0.16 -11.76 -13.55
N ARG A 88 -1.26 -11.05 -13.82
CA ARG A 88 -1.30 -9.89 -14.72
C ARG A 88 -0.97 -8.62 -13.97
N SER A 89 0.22 -8.07 -14.21
CA SER A 89 0.68 -6.84 -13.55
C SER A 89 -0.22 -5.63 -13.80
N GLU A 90 -0.83 -5.52 -14.98
CA GLU A 90 -1.71 -4.40 -15.33
C GLU A 90 -2.96 -4.38 -14.44
N VAL A 91 -3.63 -5.53 -14.31
CA VAL A 91 -4.82 -5.65 -13.46
C VAL A 91 -4.47 -5.43 -12.00
N MET A 92 -3.33 -5.97 -11.55
CA MET A 92 -2.86 -5.78 -10.17
C MET A 92 -2.62 -4.30 -9.85
N ILE A 93 -1.99 -3.56 -10.75
CA ILE A 93 -1.76 -2.11 -10.56
C ILE A 93 -3.10 -1.37 -10.53
N THR A 94 -4.02 -1.68 -11.45
CA THR A 94 -5.35 -1.04 -11.49
C THR A 94 -6.12 -1.28 -10.19
N VAL A 95 -6.17 -2.54 -9.71
CA VAL A 95 -6.86 -2.88 -8.46
C VAL A 95 -6.18 -2.23 -7.25
N ALA A 96 -4.85 -2.16 -7.21
CA ALA A 96 -4.12 -1.52 -6.14
C ALA A 96 -4.35 0.00 -6.09
N VAL A 97 -4.36 0.68 -7.25
CA VAL A 97 -4.65 2.12 -7.34
C VAL A 97 -6.09 2.40 -6.93
N LEU A 98 -7.04 1.58 -7.39
CA LEU A 98 -8.44 1.68 -6.99
C LEU A 98 -8.61 1.51 -5.48
N ALA A 99 -8.01 0.46 -4.90
CA ALA A 99 -8.07 0.20 -3.47
C ALA A 99 -7.44 1.36 -2.66
N TRP A 100 -6.33 1.92 -3.13
CA TRP A 100 -5.70 3.08 -2.50
C TRP A 100 -6.59 4.33 -2.52
N PHE A 101 -7.24 4.60 -3.67
CA PHE A 101 -8.17 5.72 -3.77
C PHE A 101 -9.39 5.55 -2.85
N ILE A 102 -9.96 4.33 -2.80
CA ILE A 102 -11.13 4.06 -1.94
C ILE A 102 -10.73 4.06 -0.46
N HIS A 103 -9.51 3.65 -0.13
CA HIS A 103 -9.00 3.78 1.23
C HIS A 103 -8.93 5.24 1.69
N PHE A 104 -8.60 6.16 0.79
CA PHE A 104 -8.70 7.60 1.08
C PHE A 104 -10.16 8.01 1.36
N CYS A 105 -11.11 7.54 0.56
CA CYS A 105 -12.54 7.79 0.82
C CYS A 105 -13.00 7.20 2.16
N ASP A 106 -12.46 6.05 2.56
CA ASP A 106 -12.74 5.42 3.85
C ASP A 106 -12.23 6.26 5.01
N MET A 107 -11.00 6.79 4.92
CA MET A 107 -10.47 7.72 5.94
C MET A 107 -11.32 8.98 6.06
N SER A 108 -11.74 9.56 4.94
CA SER A 108 -12.64 10.71 4.92
C SER A 108 -14.01 10.36 5.52
N TYR A 109 -14.57 9.20 5.19
CA TYR A 109 -15.82 8.70 5.76
C TYR A 109 -15.78 8.54 7.28
N ASN A 110 -14.62 8.18 7.82
CA ASN A 110 -14.45 8.03 9.27
C ASN A 110 -14.38 9.37 10.03
N ILE A 111 -13.90 10.44 9.39
CA ILE A 111 -13.58 11.72 10.05
C ILE A 111 -14.60 12.80 9.72
N MET A 112 -14.94 12.98 8.44
CA MET A 112 -15.69 14.13 7.95
C MET A 112 -17.10 14.29 8.49
N PRO A 113 -17.92 13.26 8.65
CA PRO A 113 -19.30 13.40 9.15
C PRO A 113 -19.39 14.01 10.54
N LEU A 114 -18.32 13.95 11.33
CA LEU A 114 -18.27 14.52 12.66
C LEU A 114 -17.88 15.99 12.68
N ILE A 115 -17.01 16.40 11.75
CA ILE A 115 -16.46 17.76 11.70
C ILE A 115 -17.40 18.71 10.96
N HIS A 116 -18.13 18.22 9.97
CA HIS A 116 -18.92 19.04 9.03
C HIS A 116 -20.42 18.91 9.23
N GLU A 117 -20.88 19.16 10.42
CA GLU A 117 -22.31 19.14 10.75
C GLU A 117 -23.08 20.31 10.11
N SER A 118 -22.40 21.44 9.82
CA SER A 118 -23.03 22.69 9.40
C SER A 118 -22.53 23.29 8.08
N SER A 119 -21.42 22.81 7.53
CA SER A 119 -20.85 23.35 6.28
C SER A 119 -21.14 22.44 5.10
N GLY A 120 -21.38 23.05 3.94
CA GLY A 120 -21.58 22.29 2.70
C GLY A 120 -20.36 21.39 2.41
N TRP A 121 -20.59 20.13 2.22
CA TRP A 121 -19.58 19.10 1.99
C TRP A 121 -18.61 19.43 0.84
N MET A 122 -19.01 20.29 -0.08
CA MET A 122 -18.15 20.70 -1.22
C MET A 122 -17.04 21.69 -0.86
N GLU A 123 -17.21 22.50 0.17
CA GLU A 123 -16.19 23.53 0.51
C GLU A 123 -14.93 22.92 1.11
N LEU A 124 -15.05 21.76 1.69
CA LEU A 124 -13.99 21.12 2.48
C LEU A 124 -13.22 20.04 1.71
N ILE A 125 -13.74 19.57 0.57
CA ILE A 125 -13.03 18.66 -0.33
C ILE A 125 -11.67 19.24 -0.76
N TRP A 126 -11.58 20.54 -0.96
CA TRP A 126 -10.33 21.20 -1.35
C TRP A 126 -9.27 21.17 -0.24
N ILE A 127 -9.70 21.32 1.02
CA ILE A 127 -8.80 21.23 2.18
C ILE A 127 -8.28 19.79 2.33
N ASP A 128 -9.15 18.81 2.20
CA ASP A 128 -8.80 17.39 2.27
C ASP A 128 -7.83 17.00 1.15
N LEU A 129 -8.12 17.45 -0.07
CA LEU A 129 -7.23 17.23 -1.20
C LEU A 129 -5.87 17.90 -0.97
N GLY A 130 -5.86 19.12 -0.42
CA GLY A 130 -4.64 19.83 -0.04
C GLY A 130 -3.81 19.07 1.00
N CYS A 131 -4.43 18.58 2.06
CA CYS A 131 -3.78 17.75 3.09
C CYS A 131 -3.24 16.45 2.51
N LEU A 132 -4.01 15.76 1.66
CA LEU A 132 -3.58 14.54 0.98
C LEU A 132 -2.34 14.78 0.11
N LEU A 133 -2.36 15.81 -0.70
CA LEU A 133 -1.25 16.17 -1.59
C LEU A 133 0.00 16.56 -0.79
N LEU A 134 -0.16 17.29 0.29
CA LEU A 134 0.94 17.70 1.16
C LEU A 134 1.57 16.47 1.84
N MET A 135 0.77 15.64 2.51
CA MET A 135 1.27 14.45 3.20
C MET A 135 1.81 13.40 2.21
N GLY A 136 1.08 13.14 1.13
CA GLY A 136 1.52 12.21 0.08
C GLY A 136 2.79 12.69 -0.63
N GLY A 137 2.92 14.00 -0.86
CA GLY A 137 4.12 14.63 -1.41
C GLY A 137 5.32 14.47 -0.47
N CYS A 138 5.17 14.81 0.81
CA CYS A 138 6.24 14.65 1.81
C CYS A 138 6.70 13.19 1.95
N LEU A 139 5.76 12.24 2.02
CA LEU A 139 6.07 10.80 2.09
C LEU A 139 6.78 10.31 0.81
N SER A 140 6.32 10.77 -0.35
CA SER A 140 6.95 10.42 -1.63
C SER A 140 8.39 10.93 -1.73
N ILE A 141 8.65 12.17 -1.33
CA ILE A 141 9.98 12.75 -1.30
C ILE A 141 10.88 11.99 -0.32
N ALA A 142 10.38 11.71 0.89
CA ALA A 142 11.12 10.94 1.89
C ALA A 142 11.46 9.54 1.37
N PHE A 143 10.48 8.84 0.78
CA PHE A 143 10.69 7.51 0.19
C PHE A 143 11.75 7.54 -0.91
N LEU A 144 11.67 8.47 -1.85
CA LEU A 144 12.64 8.60 -2.95
C LEU A 144 14.04 8.92 -2.43
N TYR A 145 14.15 9.76 -1.41
CA TYR A 145 15.43 10.08 -0.77
C TYR A 145 16.06 8.84 -0.12
N PHE A 146 15.30 8.11 0.72
CA PHE A 146 15.81 6.89 1.34
C PHE A 146 16.12 5.81 0.33
N PHE A 147 15.27 5.62 -0.68
CA PHE A 147 15.49 4.64 -1.74
C PHE A 147 16.78 4.93 -2.51
N LYS A 148 17.02 6.19 -2.90
CA LYS A 148 18.26 6.62 -3.55
C LYS A 148 19.47 6.34 -2.66
N THR A 149 19.39 6.65 -1.38
CA THR A 149 20.49 6.46 -0.42
C THR A 149 20.82 4.97 -0.26
N ILE A 150 19.81 4.11 -0.13
CA ILE A 150 20.00 2.65 -0.04
C ILE A 150 20.61 2.10 -1.32
N MET A 151 20.11 2.50 -2.48
CA MET A 151 20.63 2.04 -3.78
C MET A 151 22.08 2.43 -3.99
N VAL A 152 22.48 3.63 -3.57
CA VAL A 152 23.89 4.08 -3.62
C VAL A 152 24.77 3.24 -2.68
N ARG A 153 24.29 2.96 -1.46
CA ARG A 153 25.03 2.10 -0.51
C ARG A 153 25.22 0.69 -1.05
N VAL A 154 24.17 0.08 -1.56
CA VAL A 154 24.21 -1.27 -2.14
C VAL A 154 25.19 -1.32 -3.31
N LYS A 155 25.16 -0.32 -4.20
CA LYS A 155 26.09 -0.22 -5.33
C LYS A 155 27.55 -0.11 -4.85
N ASN A 156 27.81 0.68 -3.81
CA ASN A 156 29.17 0.84 -3.25
C ASN A 156 29.66 -0.47 -2.60
N ILE A 157 28.80 -1.19 -1.86
CA ILE A 157 29.15 -2.49 -1.26
C ILE A 157 29.47 -3.51 -2.36
N LEU A 158 28.64 -3.59 -3.41
CA LEU A 158 28.88 -4.50 -4.53
C LEU A 158 30.16 -4.14 -5.31
N SER A 159 30.50 -2.87 -5.47
CA SER A 159 31.72 -2.44 -6.13
C SER A 159 32.96 -2.78 -5.29
N LEU A 160 32.86 -2.72 -3.97
CA LEU A 160 33.94 -3.14 -3.06
C LEU A 160 34.13 -4.67 -3.04
N SER A 161 33.07 -5.44 -3.21
CA SER A 161 33.15 -6.91 -3.29
C SER A 161 33.73 -7.41 -4.63
N TYR A 162 33.79 -6.54 -5.64
CA TYR A 162 34.38 -6.86 -6.95
C TYR A 162 35.83 -6.42 -7.11
N ILE A 163 36.48 -6.00 -6.02
CA ILE A 163 37.96 -5.78 -6.02
C ILE A 163 38.60 -7.18 -6.10
N PRO A 164 39.24 -7.56 -7.20
CA PRO A 164 39.91 -8.85 -7.29
C PRO A 164 40.96 -8.87 -6.18
N ILE A 165 40.82 -9.78 -5.24
CA ILE A 165 41.83 -10.06 -4.24
C ILE A 165 43.03 -10.60 -5.01
N ASN A 166 43.96 -9.71 -5.32
CA ASN A 166 45.19 -10.08 -6.00
C ASN A 166 45.97 -10.96 -5.02
N SER A 167 45.99 -12.26 -5.28
CA SER A 167 46.63 -13.28 -4.45
C SER A 167 48.13 -13.03 -4.20
N THR A 168 48.71 -12.04 -4.89
CA THR A 168 50.12 -11.64 -4.74
C THR A 168 50.38 -10.74 -3.54
N THR A 169 49.38 -10.16 -2.91
CA THR A 169 49.55 -9.26 -1.75
C THR A 169 49.51 -9.96 -0.40
N PHE A 170 48.97 -11.20 -0.34
CA PHE A 170 48.77 -11.91 0.94
C PHE A 170 49.93 -12.88 1.32
N PHE A 171 50.79 -13.28 0.38
CA PHE A 171 51.96 -14.15 0.66
C PHE A 171 53.24 -13.65 0.04
N PRO A 172 53.88 -12.59 0.56
CA PRO A 172 55.17 -12.14 0.00
C PRO A 172 56.39 -12.93 0.48
N ARG A 173 56.25 -14.00 1.27
CA ARG A 173 57.41 -14.57 1.98
C ARG A 173 57.75 -16.04 1.77
N TYR A 174 57.07 -16.76 0.89
CA TYR A 174 57.33 -18.19 0.66
C TYR A 174 57.88 -18.56 -0.71
N ALA A 175 58.25 -17.60 -1.54
CA ALA A 175 58.78 -17.85 -2.90
C ALA A 175 60.31 -17.66 -3.03
N LYS A 176 61.06 -17.75 -1.95
CA LYS A 176 62.53 -17.79 -2.03
C LYS A 176 63.08 -18.81 -1.04
N ASN A 177 63.18 -20.08 -1.46
CA ASN A 177 64.27 -21.02 -1.25
C ASN A 177 63.92 -22.37 -1.86
N PRO A 178 64.41 -22.73 -3.05
CA PRO A 178 64.50 -24.10 -3.47
C PRO A 178 65.79 -24.70 -2.85
N ILE A 179 65.64 -25.77 -2.08
CA ILE A 179 66.74 -26.73 -1.83
C ILE A 179 66.61 -27.83 -2.85
#